data_3c3c9df54a3c593a115976348da95fb0
#
_entry.id   3c3c9df54a3c593a115976348da95fb0
#
_cell.length_a   1.000
_cell.length_b   1.000
_cell.length_c   1.000
_cell.angle_alpha   90.00
_cell.angle_beta   90.00
_cell.angle_gamma   90.00
#
_symmetry.space_group_name_H-M   'P 1'
#
loop_
_entity.id
_entity.type
_entity.pdbx_description
1 polymer ?
#
loop_
_entity_poly.entity_id
_entity_poly.type
_entity_poly.pdbx_seq_one_letter_code
_entity_poly.pdbx_strand_id
1 'polypeptide(L)' 'MATATDYRKWAEECFGWARAASDDSVREQYASLGRVWLERAAQAERLSDMGQPEQKPPQKVA' A
#
# COMPACT_ATOMS: atom_id res chain seq x y z
N MET A 1 8.88 11.43 3.33
CA MET A 1 8.56 10.22 3.88
C MET A 1 7.43 9.54 3.17
N ALA A 2 7.47 8.26 3.08
CA ALA A 2 6.41 7.55 2.37
C ALA A 2 5.16 7.48 3.22
N THR A 3 4.03 7.67 2.63
CA THR A 3 2.76 7.59 3.32
C THR A 3 2.03 6.34 2.89
N ALA A 4 0.90 6.06 3.53
CA ALA A 4 0.09 4.92 3.15
C ALA A 4 -0.34 5.03 1.69
N THR A 5 -0.63 6.23 1.24
CA THR A 5 -1.01 6.45 -0.14
C THR A 5 0.14 6.09 -1.08
N ASP A 6 1.37 6.46 -0.71
CA ASP A 6 2.53 6.12 -1.51
C ASP A 6 2.71 4.62 -1.59
N TYR A 7 2.54 3.93 -0.48
CA TYR A 7 2.69 2.49 -0.46
C TYR A 7 1.63 1.82 -1.33
N ARG A 8 0.41 2.31 -1.29
CA ARG A 8 -0.64 1.75 -2.13
C ARG A 8 -0.34 1.96 -3.60
N LYS A 9 0.20 3.13 -3.94
CA LYS A 9 0.52 3.41 -5.30
C LYS A 9 1.60 2.45 -5.78
N TRP A 10 2.62 2.21 -4.98
CA TRP A 10 3.67 1.28 -5.36
C TRP A 10 3.13 -0.14 -5.50
N ALA A 11 2.19 -0.52 -4.63
CA ALA A 11 1.57 -1.82 -4.75
C ALA A 11 0.82 -1.96 -6.06
N GLU A 12 0.10 -0.92 -6.44
CA GLU A 12 -0.63 -0.95 -7.70
C GLU A 12 0.30 -1.09 -8.87
N GLU A 13 1.44 -0.42 -8.83
CA GLU A 13 2.40 -0.54 -9.89
C GLU A 13 2.96 -1.95 -9.96
N CYS A 14 3.23 -2.55 -8.81
CA CYS A 14 3.73 -3.92 -8.79
C CYS A 14 2.71 -4.88 -9.37
N PHE A 15 1.45 -4.72 -9.00
CA PHE A 15 0.41 -5.58 -9.54
C PHE A 15 0.23 -5.36 -11.04
N GLY A 16 0.41 -4.14 -11.50
CA GLY A 16 0.35 -3.85 -12.92
C GLY A 16 1.45 -4.57 -13.68
N TRP A 17 2.65 -4.55 -13.14
CA TRP A 17 3.76 -5.25 -13.76
C TRP A 17 3.55 -6.76 -13.70
N ALA A 18 2.97 -7.26 -12.62
CA ALA A 18 2.67 -8.67 -12.52
C ALA A 18 1.73 -9.10 -13.63
N ARG A 19 0.73 -8.28 -13.91
CA ARG A 19 -0.21 -8.61 -14.96
C ARG A 19 0.43 -8.55 -16.34
N ALA A 20 1.38 -7.67 -16.52
CA ALA A 20 2.05 -7.52 -17.81
C ALA A 20 3.15 -8.56 -18.01
N ALA A 21 3.60 -9.21 -16.96
CA ALA A 21 4.69 -10.18 -17.09
C ALA A 21 4.21 -11.44 -17.78
N SER A 22 5.02 -11.96 -18.67
CA SER A 22 4.67 -13.18 -19.33
C SER A 22 5.25 -14.39 -18.62
N ASP A 23 6.20 -14.19 -17.73
CA ASP A 23 6.83 -15.29 -17.03
C ASP A 23 6.15 -15.47 -15.68
N ASP A 24 5.70 -16.65 -15.35
CA ASP A 24 5.01 -16.93 -14.10
C ASP A 24 5.85 -16.57 -12.89
N SER A 25 7.12 -16.86 -12.94
CA SER A 25 8.01 -16.57 -11.85
C SER A 25 8.08 -15.09 -11.58
N VAL A 26 8.22 -14.29 -12.61
CA VAL A 26 8.26 -12.85 -12.50
C VAL A 26 6.92 -12.33 -12.00
N ARG A 27 5.85 -12.87 -12.50
CA ARG A 27 4.53 -12.45 -12.10
C ARG A 27 4.33 -12.67 -10.61
N GLU A 28 4.77 -13.81 -10.11
CA GLU A 28 4.66 -14.11 -8.71
C GLU A 28 5.48 -13.19 -7.87
N GLN A 29 6.67 -12.84 -8.32
CA GLN A 29 7.54 -11.94 -7.59
C GLN A 29 6.92 -10.57 -7.45
N TYR A 30 6.38 -10.04 -8.52
CA TYR A 30 5.76 -8.72 -8.45
C TYR A 30 4.48 -8.74 -7.61
N ALA A 31 3.71 -9.81 -7.70
CA ALA A 31 2.50 -9.91 -6.91
C ALA A 31 2.83 -9.99 -5.42
N SER A 32 3.89 -10.72 -5.07
CA SER A 32 4.32 -10.80 -3.69
C SER A 32 4.77 -9.45 -3.18
N LEU A 33 5.53 -8.74 -4.01
CA LEU A 33 6.00 -7.42 -3.63
C LEU A 33 4.83 -6.47 -3.43
N GLY A 34 3.85 -6.54 -4.30
CA GLY A 34 2.65 -5.72 -4.17
C GLY A 34 1.95 -5.96 -2.84
N ARG A 35 1.87 -7.21 -2.42
CA ARG A 35 1.24 -7.53 -1.14
C ARG A 35 2.04 -6.97 0.02
N VAL A 36 3.37 -6.98 -0.07
CA VAL A 36 4.20 -6.40 0.97
C VAL A 36 3.93 -4.90 1.08
N TRP A 37 3.81 -4.21 -0.05
CA TRP A 37 3.52 -2.79 -0.01
C TRP A 37 2.14 -2.51 0.57
N LEU A 38 1.16 -3.36 0.29
CA LEU A 38 -0.16 -3.19 0.87
C LEU A 38 -0.13 -3.38 2.39
N GLU A 39 0.66 -4.30 2.86
CA GLU A 39 0.81 -4.50 4.28
C GLU A 39 1.45 -3.29 4.93
N ARG A 40 2.45 -2.73 4.28
CA ARG A 40 3.08 -1.55 4.81
C ARG A 40 2.12 -0.37 4.83
N ALA A 41 1.26 -0.28 3.83
CA ALA A 41 0.25 0.77 3.80
C ALA A 41 -0.70 0.63 4.99
N ALA A 42 -1.10 -0.59 5.28
CA ALA A 42 -2.00 -0.82 6.40
C ALA A 42 -1.33 -0.46 7.71
N GLN A 43 -0.04 -0.79 7.84
CA GLN A 43 0.69 -0.45 9.04
C GLN A 43 0.84 1.05 9.18
N ALA A 44 1.13 1.73 8.09
CA ALA A 44 1.27 3.17 8.13
C ALA A 44 -0.02 3.85 8.54
N GLU A 45 -1.14 3.33 8.08
CA GLU A 45 -2.43 3.88 8.45
C GLU A 45 -2.70 3.66 9.92
N ARG A 46 -2.37 2.50 10.43
CA ARG A 46 -2.58 2.23 11.83
C ARG A 46 -1.72 3.09 12.71
N LEU A 47 -0.47 3.28 12.34
CA LEU A 47 0.42 4.12 13.10
C LEU A 47 -0.06 5.56 13.09
N SER A 48 -0.53 6.02 11.98
CA SER A 48 -1.03 7.36 11.85
C SER A 48 -2.22 7.56 12.77
N ASP A 49 -3.12 6.61 12.79
CA ASP A 49 -4.29 6.70 13.64
C ASP A 49 -3.92 6.73 15.09
N MET A 50 -2.98 5.90 15.48
CA MET A 50 -2.60 5.85 16.86
C MET A 50 -1.75 7.00 17.28
N GLY A 51 -0.90 7.44 16.42
CA GLY A 51 0.06 8.47 16.77
C GLY A 51 -0.42 9.86 16.57
N GLN A 52 -1.41 10.11 15.75
CA GLN A 52 -1.83 11.45 15.46
C GLN A 52 -3.29 11.53 15.32
N PRO A 53 -3.97 11.47 16.39
CA PRO A 53 -5.41 11.53 16.36
C PRO A 53 -5.94 12.79 15.77
N GLU A 54 -5.23 13.85 15.91
CA GLU A 54 -5.75 15.07 15.38
C GLU A 54 -5.77 15.07 13.90
N GLN A 55 -5.10 14.18 13.26
CA GLN A 55 -5.15 14.18 11.90
C GLN A 55 -6.34 13.49 11.43
N LYS A 56 -7.05 12.90 12.26
CA LYS A 56 -8.13 12.30 11.91
C LYS A 56 -9.08 13.15 11.52
N PRO A 57 -9.54 13.19 10.65
CA PRO A 57 -10.35 14.06 10.22
C PRO A 57 -11.54 13.90 10.61
N PRO A 58 -11.85 14.50 10.60
CA PRO A 58 -12.95 14.68 10.87
C PRO A 58 -13.82 14.03 10.07
N GLN A 59 -13.40 13.42 9.43
CA GLN A 59 -14.14 12.81 8.71
C GLN A 59 -15.22 12.33 9.35
N LYS A 60 -15.10 12.28 10.30
CA LYS A 60 -16.00 11.83 10.95
C LYS A 60 -17.01 12.60 11.01
N VAL A 61 -16.95 13.42 10.91
CA VAL A 61 -17.76 14.18 11.05
C VAL A 61 -18.85 13.99 10.48
N ALA A 62 -18.96 13.68 10.05
CA ALA A 62 -20.05 13.59 9.53
C ALA A 62 -20.90 13.33 9.90
#